data_4ae2cdcca61b9841e4f9b5ea4a23d626
#
_entry.id   4ae2cdcca61b9841e4f9b5ea4a23d626
#
_cell.length_a   1.000
_cell.length_b   1.000
_cell.length_c   1.000
_cell.angle_alpha   90.00
_cell.angle_beta   90.00
_cell.angle_gamma   90.00
#
_symmetry.space_group_name_H-M   'P 1'
#
loop_
_entity.id
_entity.type
_entity.pdbx_description
1 polymer ?
#
loop_
_entity_poly.entity_id
_entity_poly.type
_entity_poly.pdbx_seq_one_letter_code
_entity_poly.pdbx_strand_id
1 'polypeptide(L)'
;RDVGQHPAGRAFEVAAIGMHDAIATIPVWGWIVGFALLTTVINVFGIRMTARVTAWFLIGELLVLGTYLGVGGWALVEGRGSDLTGDTVLHALINPGTVTASLVFGAVSYAMLSFLGFDGISMLAEENRGGARQIGTAMRVALLVTGALFIAQSWMATLFVADPTRLIADGDPAGTAFYDTARVAGGPWLAALTAIATALAWGIANSLVAQVSTSRLLFAMARDRQLPRFLARVSARQAVPINAVLLVAALSLALGLVMANRDDGIALLSSLINFGAITGFVVLHTAVIWHFVIRHRSRRLVTHLLVPLLGIVLLIAVAINANIAAQRLGLAWLGLGAGVLVVLYATGRRPSLAGMGGQA
;
A
#
# COMPACT_ATOMS: atom_id res chain seq x y z
N ARG A 1 31.90 6.89 9.42
CA ARG A 1 31.71 5.60 8.68
C ARG A 1 30.20 5.49 8.47
N ASP A 2 29.74 6.20 7.44
CA ASP A 2 28.32 6.26 7.07
C ASP A 2 28.01 5.11 6.15
N VAL A 3 27.23 4.14 6.65
CA VAL A 3 26.64 3.08 5.85
C VAL A 3 25.26 3.55 5.43
N GLY A 4 25.06 3.67 4.11
CA GLY A 4 23.86 4.20 3.47
C GLY A 4 22.56 3.53 3.94
N GLN A 5 21.70 4.34 4.52
CA GLN A 5 20.39 3.94 5.00
C GLN A 5 19.33 4.28 3.94
N HIS A 6 18.53 3.29 3.55
CA HIS A 6 17.52 3.38 2.49
C HIS A 6 16.20 4.07 2.92
N PRO A 7 15.53 4.85 2.01
CA PRO A 7 14.49 5.83 2.36
C PRO A 7 13.12 5.29 2.81
N ALA A 8 12.66 4.14 2.29
CA ALA A 8 11.36 3.58 2.69
C ALA A 8 11.36 2.98 4.11
N GLY A 9 12.55 2.64 4.64
CA GLY A 9 12.75 2.13 5.98
C GLY A 9 12.53 3.19 7.05
N ARG A 10 12.86 4.40 6.74
CA ARG A 10 12.90 5.48 7.73
C ARG A 10 11.58 6.18 7.97
N ALA A 11 10.61 6.13 7.06
CA ALA A 11 9.29 6.69 7.39
C ALA A 11 8.63 5.89 8.54
N PHE A 12 8.82 4.57 8.58
CA PHE A 12 8.38 3.73 9.70
C PHE A 12 9.33 3.86 10.90
N GLU A 13 10.65 3.93 10.67
CA GLU A 13 11.64 4.23 11.72
C GLU A 13 11.52 5.68 12.20
N VAL A 14 11.33 6.67 11.36
CA VAL A 14 11.16 8.07 11.77
C VAL A 14 9.83 8.26 12.50
N ALA A 15 8.78 7.51 12.17
CA ALA A 15 7.58 7.49 12.98
C ALA A 15 7.80 6.71 14.30
N ALA A 16 8.54 5.62 14.28
CA ALA A 16 8.94 4.89 15.48
C ALA A 16 10.04 5.62 16.25
N ILE A 17 10.99 6.28 15.61
CA ILE A 17 12.05 7.11 16.22
C ILE A 17 11.49 8.44 16.70
N GLY A 18 10.61 9.12 15.97
CA GLY A 18 9.96 10.34 16.46
C GLY A 18 9.04 10.07 17.65
N MET A 19 8.38 8.92 17.74
CA MET A 19 7.69 8.45 18.93
C MET A 19 8.67 7.86 19.96
N HIS A 20 9.77 7.27 19.56
CA HIS A 20 10.83 6.79 20.45
C HIS A 20 11.54 7.96 21.14
N ASP A 21 11.86 9.04 20.45
CA ASP A 21 12.44 10.25 21.03
C ASP A 21 11.45 11.00 21.92
N ALA A 22 10.15 10.92 21.63
CA ALA A 22 9.10 11.47 22.48
C ALA A 22 8.76 10.59 23.69
N ILE A 23 9.04 9.26 23.60
CA ILE A 23 8.78 8.27 24.64
C ILE A 23 10.03 7.37 24.74
N ALA A 24 11.16 7.94 25.08
CA ALA A 24 12.53 7.36 25.05
C ALA A 24 12.75 6.02 25.80
N THR A 25 11.71 5.29 26.17
CA THR A 25 11.77 4.06 26.96
C THR A 25 11.28 2.80 26.23
N ILE A 26 10.56 2.94 25.10
CA ILE A 26 9.98 1.76 24.43
C ILE A 26 10.84 1.38 23.21
N PRO A 27 11.46 0.20 23.20
CA PRO A 27 12.25 -0.27 22.06
C PRO A 27 11.35 -0.52 20.82
N VAL A 28 11.94 -0.49 19.61
CA VAL A 28 11.22 -0.66 18.31
C VAL A 28 10.35 -1.93 18.31
N TRP A 29 10.85 -3.05 18.85
CA TRP A 29 10.07 -4.28 18.95
C TRP A 29 8.81 -4.13 19.81
N GLY A 30 8.85 -3.27 20.82
CA GLY A 30 7.69 -2.98 21.67
C GLY A 30 6.56 -2.28 20.90
N TRP A 31 6.91 -1.36 19.99
CA TRP A 31 5.95 -0.72 19.09
C TRP A 31 5.34 -1.70 18.09
N ILE A 32 6.18 -2.58 17.49
CA ILE A 32 5.71 -3.62 16.56
C ILE A 32 4.70 -4.54 17.25
N VAL A 33 5.04 -5.02 18.45
CA VAL A 33 4.14 -5.88 19.24
C VAL A 33 2.88 -5.13 19.63
N GLY A 34 3.00 -3.90 20.12
CA GLY A 34 1.87 -3.06 20.52
C GLY A 34 0.87 -2.81 19.40
N PHE A 35 1.35 -2.40 18.22
CA PHE A 35 0.49 -2.18 17.06
C PHE A 35 -0.11 -3.49 16.54
N ALA A 36 0.65 -4.58 16.48
CA ALA A 36 0.14 -5.88 16.04
C ALA A 36 -0.95 -6.42 16.98
N LEU A 37 -0.80 -6.27 18.26
CA LEU A 37 -1.81 -6.67 19.24
C LEU A 37 -3.05 -5.77 19.15
N LEU A 38 -2.87 -4.45 19.09
CA LEU A 38 -3.97 -3.50 19.00
C LEU A 38 -4.83 -3.76 17.77
N THR A 39 -4.21 -3.89 16.61
CA THR A 39 -4.93 -4.15 15.35
C THR A 39 -5.62 -5.51 15.35
N THR A 40 -4.97 -6.53 15.92
CA THR A 40 -5.57 -7.87 16.08
C THR A 40 -6.80 -7.83 16.98
N VAL A 41 -6.72 -7.16 18.12
CA VAL A 41 -7.84 -7.00 19.06
C VAL A 41 -9.01 -6.30 18.36
N ILE A 42 -8.76 -5.18 17.67
CA ILE A 42 -9.81 -4.45 16.96
C ILE A 42 -10.47 -5.35 15.88
N ASN A 43 -9.68 -6.11 15.11
CA ASN A 43 -10.19 -7.00 14.07
C ASN A 43 -11.00 -8.18 14.63
N VAL A 44 -10.66 -8.69 15.81
CA VAL A 44 -11.43 -9.74 16.50
C VAL A 44 -12.81 -9.23 16.94
N PHE A 45 -12.96 -7.93 17.25
CA PHE A 45 -14.27 -7.34 17.55
C PHE A 45 -15.19 -7.22 16.32
N GLY A 46 -14.69 -7.52 15.13
CA GLY A 46 -15.46 -7.65 13.91
C GLY A 46 -15.40 -6.43 12.98
N ILE A 47 -15.86 -6.66 11.75
CA ILE A 47 -15.69 -5.72 10.63
C ILE A 47 -16.32 -4.35 10.90
N ARG A 48 -17.40 -4.28 11.68
CA ARG A 48 -18.04 -2.98 12.01
C ARG A 48 -17.13 -2.11 12.88
N MET A 49 -16.41 -2.71 13.81
CA MET A 49 -15.44 -1.99 14.65
C MET A 49 -14.25 -1.54 13.81
N THR A 50 -13.67 -2.44 13.02
CA THR A 50 -12.57 -2.12 12.11
C THR A 50 -12.94 -0.99 11.16
N ALA A 51 -14.10 -1.05 10.50
CA ALA A 51 -14.56 -0.01 9.58
C ALA A 51 -14.76 1.35 10.29
N ARG A 52 -15.29 1.35 11.52
CA ARG A 52 -15.47 2.59 12.30
C ARG A 52 -14.14 3.21 12.68
N VAL A 53 -13.20 2.42 13.17
CA VAL A 53 -11.85 2.90 13.55
C VAL A 53 -11.13 3.43 12.31
N THR A 54 -11.13 2.68 11.21
CA THR A 54 -10.50 3.12 9.96
C THR A 54 -11.13 4.41 9.41
N ALA A 55 -12.46 4.57 9.53
CA ALA A 55 -13.13 5.81 9.11
C ALA A 55 -12.69 7.03 9.93
N TRP A 56 -12.51 6.89 11.25
CA TRP A 56 -11.99 7.96 12.09
C TRP A 56 -10.55 8.34 11.73
N PHE A 57 -9.70 7.35 11.47
CA PHE A 57 -8.34 7.62 10.97
C PHE A 57 -8.36 8.35 9.63
N LEU A 58 -9.18 7.88 8.68
CA LEU A 58 -9.32 8.54 7.37
C LEU A 58 -9.75 10.01 7.50
N ILE A 59 -10.73 10.29 8.35
CA ILE A 59 -11.15 11.68 8.62
C ILE A 59 -9.99 12.50 9.21
N GLY A 60 -9.27 11.91 10.17
CA GLY A 60 -8.10 12.55 10.77
C GLY A 60 -7.01 12.87 9.75
N GLU A 61 -6.68 11.90 8.88
CA GLU A 61 -5.70 12.07 7.80
C GLU A 61 -6.11 13.16 6.81
N LEU A 62 -7.39 13.19 6.40
CA LEU A 62 -7.91 14.21 5.50
C LEU A 62 -7.86 15.61 6.15
N LEU A 63 -8.11 15.72 7.46
CA LEU A 63 -7.98 16.97 8.20
C LEU A 63 -6.52 17.42 8.27
N VAL A 64 -5.58 16.50 8.54
CA VAL A 64 -4.14 16.82 8.55
C VAL A 64 -3.66 17.23 7.16
N LEU A 65 -4.06 16.52 6.12
CA LEU A 65 -3.73 16.88 4.74
C LEU A 65 -4.33 18.24 4.36
N GLY A 66 -5.60 18.48 4.72
CA GLY A 66 -6.26 19.78 4.52
C GLY A 66 -5.53 20.92 5.24
N THR A 67 -5.07 20.66 6.48
CA THR A 67 -4.26 21.61 7.25
C THR A 67 -2.93 21.88 6.57
N TYR A 68 -2.22 20.83 6.11
CA TYR A 68 -0.96 20.95 5.38
C TYR A 68 -1.13 21.79 4.10
N LEU A 69 -2.15 21.50 3.29
CA LEU A 69 -2.41 22.23 2.05
C LEU A 69 -2.84 23.67 2.32
N GLY A 70 -3.66 23.91 3.36
CA GLY A 70 -4.10 25.24 3.75
C GLY A 70 -2.97 26.11 4.28
N VAL A 71 -2.17 25.58 5.21
CA VAL A 71 -1.00 26.28 5.78
C VAL A 71 0.06 26.49 4.71
N GLY A 72 0.31 25.49 3.84
CA GLY A 72 1.21 25.60 2.72
C GLY A 72 0.76 26.70 1.74
N GLY A 73 -0.51 26.71 1.35
CA GLY A 73 -1.06 27.77 0.49
C GLY A 73 -0.91 29.16 1.10
N TRP A 74 -1.19 29.31 2.39
CA TRP A 74 -0.96 30.57 3.11
C TRP A 74 0.53 30.97 3.15
N ALA A 75 1.41 30.02 3.43
CA ALA A 75 2.85 30.24 3.49
C ALA A 75 3.42 30.73 2.14
N LEU A 76 2.90 30.19 1.02
CA LEU A 76 3.27 30.65 -0.33
C LEU A 76 2.82 32.10 -0.58
N VAL A 77 1.64 32.50 -0.12
CA VAL A 77 1.18 33.89 -0.21
C VAL A 77 2.06 34.83 0.61
N GLU A 78 2.60 34.38 1.75
CA GLU A 78 3.56 35.13 2.57
C GLU A 78 5.01 35.11 2.00
N GLY A 79 5.24 34.46 0.85
CA GLY A 79 6.57 34.36 0.23
C GLY A 79 7.49 33.36 0.92
N ARG A 80 6.95 32.44 1.71
CA ARG A 80 7.70 31.31 2.26
C ARG A 80 7.65 30.13 1.28
N GLY A 81 8.75 29.75 0.68
CA GLY A 81 8.81 28.70 -0.34
C GLY A 81 9.26 29.26 -1.70
N SER A 82 8.94 28.54 -2.75
CA SER A 82 9.28 28.96 -4.12
C SER A 82 8.44 30.14 -4.57
N ASP A 83 9.03 31.04 -5.36
CA ASP A 83 8.30 32.17 -5.96
C ASP A 83 7.10 31.66 -6.77
N LEU A 84 5.93 32.26 -6.55
CA LEU A 84 4.69 31.93 -7.29
C LEU A 84 4.66 32.58 -8.69
N THR A 85 5.74 32.44 -9.44
CA THR A 85 5.72 32.74 -10.89
C THR A 85 5.04 31.59 -11.64
N GLY A 86 4.35 31.90 -12.74
CA GLY A 86 3.66 30.87 -13.52
C GLY A 86 4.60 29.74 -13.97
N ASP A 87 5.85 30.06 -14.29
CA ASP A 87 6.87 29.10 -14.67
C ASP A 87 7.27 28.19 -13.50
N THR A 88 7.47 28.73 -12.30
CA THR A 88 7.85 27.93 -11.12
C THR A 88 6.74 26.96 -10.72
N VAL A 89 5.49 27.43 -10.72
CA VAL A 89 4.32 26.61 -10.40
C VAL A 89 4.14 25.47 -11.42
N LEU A 90 4.35 25.76 -12.71
CA LEU A 90 4.25 24.75 -13.76
C LEU A 90 5.42 23.77 -13.73
N HIS A 91 6.66 24.25 -13.48
CA HIS A 91 7.85 23.41 -13.35
C HIS A 91 7.79 22.51 -12.12
N ALA A 92 7.10 22.89 -11.05
CA ALA A 92 6.84 22.03 -9.90
C ALA A 92 5.94 20.84 -10.24
N LEU A 93 5.09 20.96 -11.27
CA LEU A 93 4.27 19.85 -11.78
C LEU A 93 4.99 19.06 -12.88
N ILE A 94 5.58 19.74 -13.83
CA ILE A 94 6.23 19.14 -15.00
C ILE A 94 7.49 19.93 -15.34
N ASN A 95 8.66 19.33 -15.13
CA ASN A 95 9.95 19.89 -15.54
C ASN A 95 10.57 19.06 -16.67
N PRO A 96 10.35 19.44 -17.95
CA PRO A 96 10.86 18.66 -19.09
C PRO A 96 12.39 18.51 -19.12
N GLY A 97 13.13 19.44 -18.51
CA GLY A 97 14.59 19.44 -18.48
C GLY A 97 15.22 18.37 -17.58
N THR A 98 14.46 17.85 -16.61
CA THR A 98 14.94 16.86 -15.64
C THR A 98 14.28 15.49 -15.78
N VAL A 99 13.21 15.39 -16.56
CA VAL A 99 12.47 14.13 -16.74
C VAL A 99 13.25 13.17 -17.63
N THR A 100 13.62 12.01 -17.06
CA THR A 100 14.18 10.88 -17.78
C THR A 100 13.28 9.65 -17.64
N ALA A 101 13.34 8.73 -18.60
CA ALA A 101 12.56 7.49 -18.52
C ALA A 101 12.83 6.71 -17.23
N SER A 102 14.11 6.63 -16.83
CA SER A 102 14.52 5.96 -15.58
C SER A 102 13.90 6.61 -14.34
N LEU A 103 13.90 7.94 -14.27
CA LEU A 103 13.30 8.68 -13.16
C LEU A 103 11.79 8.44 -13.08
N VAL A 104 11.09 8.45 -14.24
CA VAL A 104 9.65 8.17 -14.31
C VAL A 104 9.35 6.75 -13.85
N PHE A 105 10.07 5.74 -14.33
CA PHE A 105 9.86 4.34 -13.91
C PHE A 105 10.18 4.14 -12.43
N GLY A 106 11.21 4.80 -11.89
CA GLY A 106 11.49 4.83 -10.46
C GLY A 106 10.31 5.40 -9.66
N ALA A 107 9.84 6.60 -10.05
CA ALA A 107 8.69 7.25 -9.42
C ALA A 107 7.41 6.41 -9.49
N VAL A 108 7.13 5.77 -10.64
CA VAL A 108 5.99 4.86 -10.82
C VAL A 108 6.07 3.65 -9.87
N SER A 109 7.27 3.11 -9.62
CA SER A 109 7.46 2.01 -8.68
C SER A 109 7.05 2.40 -7.24
N TYR A 110 7.44 3.61 -6.80
CA TYR A 110 7.01 4.15 -5.49
C TYR A 110 5.52 4.47 -5.48
N ALA A 111 5.00 5.10 -6.54
CA ALA A 111 3.59 5.41 -6.67
C ALA A 111 2.73 4.14 -6.61
N MET A 112 3.14 3.05 -7.27
CA MET A 112 2.44 1.76 -7.20
C MET A 112 2.28 1.29 -5.75
N LEU A 113 3.35 1.33 -4.94
CA LEU A 113 3.28 0.95 -3.53
C LEU A 113 2.28 1.81 -2.77
N SER A 114 2.26 3.12 -3.05
CA SER A 114 1.36 4.07 -2.40
C SER A 114 -0.11 3.87 -2.75
N PHE A 115 -0.41 3.32 -3.93
CA PHE A 115 -1.77 2.97 -4.36
C PHE A 115 -2.24 1.60 -3.87
N LEU A 116 -1.35 0.74 -3.35
CA LEU A 116 -1.76 -0.58 -2.85
C LEU A 116 -2.74 -0.46 -1.68
N GLY A 117 -3.77 -1.31 -1.71
CA GLY A 117 -4.84 -1.31 -0.71
C GLY A 117 -6.24 -1.08 -1.32
N PHE A 118 -6.36 -0.45 -2.51
CA PHE A 118 -7.64 -0.33 -3.19
C PHE A 118 -8.23 -1.70 -3.58
N ASP A 119 -7.39 -2.68 -3.80
CA ASP A 119 -7.74 -4.07 -4.07
C ASP A 119 -8.37 -4.75 -2.85
N GLY A 120 -8.05 -4.31 -1.63
CA GLY A 120 -8.68 -4.73 -0.38
C GLY A 120 -10.21 -4.55 -0.39
N ILE A 121 -10.73 -3.56 -1.14
CA ILE A 121 -12.15 -3.35 -1.35
C ILE A 121 -12.78 -4.60 -2.03
N SER A 122 -12.06 -5.21 -2.98
CA SER A 122 -12.52 -6.42 -3.67
C SER A 122 -12.53 -7.65 -2.75
N MET A 123 -11.62 -7.73 -1.79
CA MET A 123 -11.54 -8.84 -0.83
C MET A 123 -12.71 -8.82 0.17
N LEU A 124 -13.39 -7.68 0.32
CA LEU A 124 -14.58 -7.50 1.14
C LEU A 124 -15.88 -7.62 0.33
N ALA A 125 -15.80 -8.06 -0.92
CA ALA A 125 -16.92 -8.13 -1.84
C ALA A 125 -18.09 -9.00 -1.32
N GLU A 126 -17.80 -10.08 -0.61
CA GLU A 126 -18.80 -10.99 -0.05
C GLU A 126 -19.65 -10.34 1.08
N GLU A 127 -19.13 -9.29 1.72
CA GLU A 127 -19.84 -8.54 2.76
C GLU A 127 -20.67 -7.39 2.20
N ASN A 128 -20.50 -7.07 0.92
CA ASN A 128 -21.23 -5.99 0.27
C ASN A 128 -22.58 -6.45 -0.26
N ARG A 129 -23.64 -5.69 0.10
CA ARG A 129 -25.01 -5.94 -0.36
C ARG A 129 -25.33 -5.37 -1.74
N GLY A 130 -24.49 -4.46 -2.25
CA GLY A 130 -24.73 -3.71 -3.50
C GLY A 130 -24.19 -4.36 -4.77
N GLY A 131 -23.59 -5.56 -4.66
CA GLY A 131 -23.09 -6.32 -5.80
C GLY A 131 -21.81 -5.77 -6.45
N ALA A 132 -21.34 -6.46 -7.50
CA ALA A 132 -20.06 -6.18 -8.16
C ALA A 132 -19.94 -4.76 -8.73
N ARG A 133 -21.05 -4.16 -9.21
CA ARG A 133 -21.03 -2.79 -9.77
C ARG A 133 -20.67 -1.75 -8.71
N GLN A 134 -21.19 -1.89 -7.49
CA GLN A 134 -20.90 -0.97 -6.39
C GLN A 134 -19.43 -1.06 -5.99
N ILE A 135 -18.87 -2.26 -5.92
CA ILE A 135 -17.46 -2.50 -5.62
C ILE A 135 -16.57 -1.86 -6.67
N GLY A 136 -16.83 -2.13 -7.96
CA GLY A 136 -16.06 -1.53 -9.05
C GLY A 136 -16.15 0.00 -9.07
N THR A 137 -17.28 0.59 -8.65
CA THR A 137 -17.40 2.04 -8.51
C THR A 137 -16.61 2.56 -7.32
N ALA A 138 -16.68 1.89 -6.17
CA ALA A 138 -15.91 2.25 -4.98
C ALA A 138 -14.40 2.21 -5.25
N MET A 139 -13.91 1.16 -5.91
CA MET A 139 -12.49 1.06 -6.30
C MET A 139 -12.05 2.20 -7.23
N ARG A 140 -12.85 2.52 -8.24
CA ARG A 140 -12.54 3.64 -9.16
C ARG A 140 -12.52 4.99 -8.45
N VAL A 141 -13.52 5.25 -7.60
CA VAL A 141 -13.58 6.50 -6.82
C VAL A 141 -12.39 6.58 -5.87
N ALA A 142 -12.07 5.49 -5.16
CA ALA A 142 -10.92 5.45 -4.29
C ALA A 142 -9.62 5.79 -5.04
N LEU A 143 -9.36 5.17 -6.20
CA LEU A 143 -8.17 5.44 -7.01
C LEU A 143 -8.11 6.91 -7.49
N LEU A 144 -9.23 7.45 -7.97
CA LEU A 144 -9.26 8.83 -8.48
C LEU A 144 -9.06 9.85 -7.36
N VAL A 145 -9.74 9.67 -6.23
CA VAL A 145 -9.61 10.58 -5.08
C VAL A 145 -8.21 10.51 -4.50
N THR A 146 -7.70 9.30 -4.25
CA THR A 146 -6.34 9.11 -3.72
C THR A 146 -5.30 9.68 -4.68
N GLY A 147 -5.44 9.46 -5.99
CA GLY A 147 -4.54 10.03 -6.99
C GLY A 147 -4.55 11.56 -7.00
N ALA A 148 -5.73 12.19 -6.91
CA ALA A 148 -5.85 13.64 -6.81
C ALA A 148 -5.19 14.19 -5.54
N LEU A 149 -5.38 13.52 -4.40
CA LEU A 149 -4.76 13.90 -3.12
C LEU A 149 -3.23 13.74 -3.17
N PHE A 150 -2.72 12.67 -3.76
CA PHE A 150 -1.27 12.47 -3.94
C PHE A 150 -0.65 13.54 -4.83
N ILE A 151 -1.31 13.89 -5.94
CA ILE A 151 -0.84 14.97 -6.82
C ILE A 151 -0.83 16.30 -6.05
N ALA A 152 -1.90 16.64 -5.34
CA ALA A 152 -1.99 17.89 -4.58
C ALA A 152 -0.91 17.97 -3.47
N GLN A 153 -0.72 16.88 -2.72
CA GLN A 153 0.27 16.81 -1.66
C GLN A 153 1.70 16.90 -2.20
N SER A 154 2.02 16.13 -3.25
CA SER A 154 3.36 16.12 -3.83
C SER A 154 3.69 17.44 -4.49
N TRP A 155 2.75 18.03 -5.21
CA TRP A 155 2.91 19.36 -5.80
C TRP A 155 3.16 20.43 -4.73
N MET A 156 2.33 20.47 -3.69
CA MET A 156 2.55 21.40 -2.57
C MET A 156 3.93 21.19 -1.93
N ALA A 157 4.32 19.94 -1.68
CA ALA A 157 5.62 19.63 -1.11
C ALA A 157 6.78 20.14 -1.97
N THR A 158 6.69 19.96 -3.30
CA THR A 158 7.73 20.40 -4.24
C THR A 158 7.98 21.93 -4.16
N LEU A 159 6.95 22.73 -3.90
CA LEU A 159 7.06 24.20 -3.75
C LEU A 159 7.82 24.62 -2.49
N PHE A 160 8.03 23.72 -1.52
CA PHE A 160 8.79 23.97 -0.28
C PHE A 160 10.11 23.21 -0.21
N VAL A 161 10.52 22.51 -1.27
CA VAL A 161 11.84 21.87 -1.33
C VAL A 161 12.92 22.93 -1.53
N ALA A 162 13.87 23.00 -0.58
CA ALA A 162 14.93 24.01 -0.61
C ALA A 162 15.91 23.82 -1.77
N ASP A 163 16.25 22.56 -2.08
CA ASP A 163 17.16 22.19 -3.18
C ASP A 163 16.64 20.94 -3.92
N PRO A 164 15.80 21.13 -4.95
CA PRO A 164 15.27 20.00 -5.73
C PRO A 164 16.37 19.21 -6.45
N THR A 165 17.43 19.87 -6.89
CA THR A 165 18.52 19.23 -7.64
C THR A 165 19.26 18.25 -6.75
N ARG A 166 19.58 18.65 -5.53
CA ARG A 166 20.21 17.80 -4.53
C ARG A 166 19.32 16.64 -4.13
N LEU A 167 18.03 16.89 -3.91
CA LEU A 167 17.06 15.83 -3.56
C LEU A 167 16.95 14.78 -4.67
N ILE A 168 17.02 15.18 -5.94
CA ILE A 168 17.02 14.25 -7.08
C ILE A 168 18.34 13.47 -7.16
N ALA A 169 19.48 14.11 -6.92
CA ALA A 169 20.79 13.49 -7.03
C ALA A 169 21.08 12.51 -5.89
N ASP A 170 20.83 12.92 -4.66
CA ASP A 170 21.19 12.18 -3.44
C ASP A 170 20.02 11.32 -2.90
N GLY A 171 18.79 11.54 -3.38
CA GLY A 171 17.58 10.95 -2.82
C GLY A 171 17.21 11.53 -1.46
N ASP A 172 16.32 10.83 -0.76
CA ASP A 172 15.92 11.13 0.63
C ASP A 172 16.29 9.96 1.56
N PRO A 173 17.58 9.78 1.89
CA PRO A 173 18.02 8.68 2.73
C PRO A 173 17.47 8.75 4.16
N ALA A 174 17.09 9.93 4.63
CA ALA A 174 16.49 10.11 5.94
C ALA A 174 14.98 9.82 5.95
N GLY A 175 14.31 9.80 4.80
CA GLY A 175 12.85 9.69 4.72
C GLY A 175 12.12 10.89 5.32
N THR A 176 12.78 12.05 5.41
CA THR A 176 12.26 13.23 6.11
C THR A 176 11.84 14.34 5.17
N ALA A 177 12.12 14.24 3.88
CA ALA A 177 11.91 15.33 2.92
C ALA A 177 10.50 15.93 2.98
N PHE A 178 9.46 15.11 3.13
CA PHE A 178 8.08 15.60 3.26
C PHE A 178 7.88 16.42 4.55
N TYR A 179 8.43 15.95 5.68
CA TYR A 179 8.30 16.65 6.97
C TYR A 179 9.14 17.93 7.00
N ASP A 180 10.26 17.95 6.27
CA ASP A 180 11.07 19.16 6.11
C ASP A 180 10.31 20.23 5.31
N THR A 181 9.59 19.84 4.24
CA THR A 181 8.71 20.78 3.53
C THR A 181 7.58 21.31 4.43
N ALA A 182 6.98 20.45 5.25
CA ALA A 182 5.98 20.86 6.22
C ALA A 182 6.55 21.83 7.26
N ARG A 183 7.82 21.63 7.68
CA ARG A 183 8.54 22.54 8.58
C ARG A 183 8.78 23.89 7.96
N VAL A 184 9.14 23.97 6.68
CA VAL A 184 9.30 25.24 5.96
C VAL A 184 7.95 25.96 5.83
N ALA A 185 6.89 25.24 5.49
CA ALA A 185 5.56 25.79 5.30
C ALA A 185 4.93 26.34 6.61
N GLY A 186 4.92 25.53 7.67
CA GLY A 186 4.18 25.87 8.89
C GLY A 186 4.99 25.82 10.19
N GLY A 187 6.29 25.49 10.12
CA GLY A 187 7.13 25.36 11.31
C GLY A 187 7.11 23.95 11.94
N PRO A 188 7.77 23.80 13.11
CA PRO A 188 7.96 22.50 13.74
C PRO A 188 6.66 21.77 14.09
N TRP A 189 5.60 22.49 14.43
CA TRP A 189 4.31 21.92 14.80
C TRP A 189 3.65 21.18 13.61
N LEU A 190 3.75 21.74 12.39
CA LEU A 190 3.18 21.13 11.19
C LEU A 190 3.97 19.89 10.80
N ALA A 191 5.30 19.94 10.90
CA ALA A 191 6.14 18.77 10.70
C ALA A 191 5.82 17.65 11.70
N ALA A 192 5.67 17.96 12.98
CA ALA A 192 5.28 16.98 13.99
C ALA A 192 3.88 16.42 13.74
N LEU A 193 2.90 17.28 13.38
CA LEU A 193 1.53 16.86 13.09
C LEU A 193 1.49 15.88 11.92
N THR A 194 2.18 16.20 10.82
CA THR A 194 2.25 15.32 9.65
C THR A 194 2.98 14.01 9.94
N ALA A 195 4.07 14.03 10.72
CA ALA A 195 4.81 12.84 11.11
C ALA A 195 3.97 11.90 12.00
N ILE A 196 3.29 12.47 13.02
CA ILE A 196 2.41 11.68 13.90
C ILE A 196 1.23 11.09 13.12
N ALA A 197 0.60 11.87 12.23
CA ALA A 197 -0.49 11.37 11.40
C ALA A 197 -0.04 10.21 10.51
N THR A 198 1.12 10.34 9.85
CA THR A 198 1.70 9.26 9.04
C THR A 198 1.95 8.00 9.88
N ALA A 199 2.53 8.15 11.06
CA ALA A 199 2.80 7.02 11.95
C ALA A 199 1.52 6.27 12.34
N LEU A 200 0.48 6.99 12.71
CA LEU A 200 -0.81 6.43 13.09
C LEU A 200 -1.53 5.79 11.89
N ALA A 201 -1.49 6.46 10.73
CA ALA A 201 -2.07 5.95 9.49
C ALA A 201 -1.46 4.60 9.09
N TRP A 202 -0.14 4.51 9.03
CA TRP A 202 0.57 3.29 8.65
C TRP A 202 0.54 2.23 9.74
N GLY A 203 0.80 2.62 10.99
CA GLY A 203 0.87 1.70 12.12
C GLY A 203 -0.46 1.06 12.47
N ILE A 204 -1.57 1.81 12.39
CA ILE A 204 -2.89 1.34 12.80
C ILE A 204 -3.82 1.15 11.61
N ALA A 205 -4.17 2.22 10.89
CA ALA A 205 -5.23 2.14 9.89
C ALA A 205 -4.90 1.19 8.73
N ASN A 206 -3.70 1.31 8.16
CA ASN A 206 -3.25 0.42 7.08
C ASN A 206 -3.13 -1.04 7.56
N SER A 207 -2.55 -1.27 8.75
CA SER A 207 -2.42 -2.60 9.33
C SER A 207 -3.77 -3.26 9.62
N LEU A 208 -4.78 -2.50 10.08
CA LEU A 208 -6.16 -2.99 10.28
C LEU A 208 -6.76 -3.49 8.98
N VAL A 209 -6.68 -2.70 7.91
CA VAL A 209 -7.23 -3.05 6.60
C VAL A 209 -6.47 -4.23 6.00
N ALA A 210 -5.15 -4.23 6.05
CA ALA A 210 -4.33 -5.33 5.54
C ALA A 210 -4.65 -6.65 6.25
N GLN A 211 -4.74 -6.64 7.58
CA GLN A 211 -5.03 -7.84 8.37
C GLN A 211 -6.45 -8.36 8.10
N VAL A 212 -7.47 -7.49 8.03
CA VAL A 212 -8.84 -7.93 7.76
C VAL A 212 -8.97 -8.48 6.34
N SER A 213 -8.41 -7.82 5.34
CA SER A 213 -8.46 -8.25 3.93
C SER A 213 -7.77 -9.61 3.75
N THR A 214 -6.55 -9.76 4.26
CA THR A 214 -5.78 -11.01 4.17
C THR A 214 -6.48 -12.16 4.91
N SER A 215 -6.98 -11.90 6.12
CA SER A 215 -7.70 -12.94 6.88
C SER A 215 -8.97 -13.42 6.18
N ARG A 216 -9.69 -12.54 5.48
CA ARG A 216 -10.86 -12.88 4.65
C ARG A 216 -10.48 -13.71 3.43
N LEU A 217 -9.39 -13.33 2.76
CA LEU A 217 -8.84 -14.11 1.65
C LEU A 217 -8.47 -15.53 2.09
N LEU A 218 -7.73 -15.67 3.19
CA LEU A 218 -7.36 -16.98 3.74
C LEU A 218 -8.59 -17.81 4.14
N PHE A 219 -9.62 -17.17 4.72
CA PHE A 219 -10.89 -17.80 5.02
C PHE A 219 -11.58 -18.32 3.76
N ALA A 220 -11.70 -17.50 2.71
CA ALA A 220 -12.31 -17.89 1.44
C ALA A 220 -11.57 -19.08 0.80
N MET A 221 -10.25 -19.04 0.76
CA MET A 221 -9.41 -20.13 0.25
C MET A 221 -9.58 -21.42 1.07
N ALA A 222 -9.68 -21.32 2.39
CA ALA A 222 -9.88 -22.49 3.27
C ALA A 222 -11.30 -23.08 3.11
N ARG A 223 -12.32 -22.23 2.94
CA ARG A 223 -13.69 -22.64 2.63
C ARG A 223 -13.76 -23.42 1.31
N ASP A 224 -13.02 -22.93 0.30
CA ASP A 224 -12.93 -23.54 -1.02
C ASP A 224 -11.92 -24.71 -1.09
N ARG A 225 -11.48 -25.22 0.08
CA ARG A 225 -10.57 -26.37 0.26
C ARG A 225 -9.17 -26.21 -0.33
N GLN A 226 -8.74 -24.99 -0.60
CA GLN A 226 -7.38 -24.68 -1.05
C GLN A 226 -6.40 -24.61 0.11
N LEU A 227 -6.88 -24.29 1.33
CA LEU A 227 -6.11 -24.21 2.56
C LEU A 227 -6.72 -25.11 3.65
N PRO A 228 -5.98 -25.38 4.74
CA PRO A 228 -6.48 -26.21 5.85
C PRO A 228 -7.77 -25.66 6.45
N ARG A 229 -8.75 -26.55 6.70
CA ARG A 229 -10.10 -26.23 7.17
C ARG A 229 -10.17 -25.46 8.48
N PHE A 230 -9.13 -25.50 9.33
CA PHE A 230 -9.14 -24.76 10.58
C PHE A 230 -9.20 -23.23 10.38
N LEU A 231 -8.72 -22.73 9.22
CA LEU A 231 -8.80 -21.31 8.84
C LEU A 231 -10.21 -20.88 8.44
N ALA A 232 -11.07 -21.83 8.06
CA ALA A 232 -12.47 -21.58 7.72
C ALA A 232 -13.41 -21.51 8.93
N ARG A 233 -12.89 -21.58 10.18
CA ARG A 233 -13.71 -21.45 11.38
C ARG A 233 -14.05 -20.00 11.67
N VAL A 234 -15.33 -19.72 11.80
CA VAL A 234 -15.86 -18.37 12.07
C VAL A 234 -16.39 -18.32 13.52
N SER A 235 -16.11 -17.22 14.22
CA SER A 235 -16.69 -16.96 15.55
C SER A 235 -18.20 -16.79 15.47
N ALA A 236 -18.94 -17.48 16.35
CA ALA A 236 -20.40 -17.39 16.40
C ALA A 236 -20.92 -15.98 16.79
N ARG A 237 -20.14 -15.22 17.58
CA ARG A 237 -20.55 -13.90 18.08
C ARG A 237 -20.24 -12.76 17.10
N GLN A 238 -19.06 -12.74 16.51
CA GLN A 238 -18.56 -11.61 15.71
C GLN A 238 -18.54 -11.89 14.20
N ALA A 239 -18.84 -13.13 13.78
CA ALA A 239 -18.71 -13.58 12.38
C ALA A 239 -17.30 -13.33 11.80
N VAL A 240 -16.25 -13.47 12.62
CA VAL A 240 -14.85 -13.23 12.27
C VAL A 240 -14.10 -14.56 12.13
N PRO A 241 -13.27 -14.77 11.10
CA PRO A 241 -12.42 -15.94 10.97
C PRO A 241 -11.20 -15.83 11.89
N ILE A 242 -11.39 -16.05 13.20
CA ILE A 242 -10.39 -15.78 14.25
C ILE A 242 -9.07 -16.49 13.96
N ASN A 243 -9.10 -17.77 13.53
CA ASN A 243 -7.88 -18.51 13.25
C ASN A 243 -7.06 -17.89 12.09
N ALA A 244 -7.74 -17.36 11.07
CA ALA A 244 -7.08 -16.66 9.99
C ALA A 244 -6.51 -15.30 10.45
N VAL A 245 -7.25 -14.55 11.28
CA VAL A 245 -6.77 -13.29 11.89
C VAL A 245 -5.52 -13.54 12.72
N LEU A 246 -5.54 -14.55 13.60
CA LEU A 246 -4.39 -14.91 14.46
C LEU A 246 -3.19 -15.39 13.65
N LEU A 247 -3.40 -16.16 12.57
CA LEU A 247 -2.33 -16.58 11.69
C LEU A 247 -1.67 -15.37 11.01
N VAL A 248 -2.46 -14.44 10.48
CA VAL A 248 -1.93 -13.21 9.89
C VAL A 248 -1.17 -12.39 10.93
N ALA A 249 -1.71 -12.23 12.13
CA ALA A 249 -1.05 -11.53 13.22
C ALA A 249 0.30 -12.17 13.59
N ALA A 250 0.33 -13.49 13.74
CA ALA A 250 1.55 -14.22 14.09
C ALA A 250 2.62 -14.10 13.00
N LEU A 251 2.25 -14.21 11.73
CA LEU A 251 3.16 -14.04 10.61
C LEU A 251 3.66 -12.59 10.50
N SER A 252 2.78 -11.60 10.65
CA SER A 252 3.15 -10.18 10.63
C SER A 252 4.11 -9.85 11.77
N LEU A 253 3.84 -10.37 12.97
CA LEU A 253 4.70 -10.18 14.12
C LEU A 253 6.07 -10.82 13.92
N ALA A 254 6.11 -12.09 13.48
CA ALA A 254 7.35 -12.80 13.22
C ALA A 254 8.21 -12.10 12.15
N LEU A 255 7.60 -11.74 11.02
CA LEU A 255 8.28 -11.01 9.93
C LEU A 255 8.72 -9.62 10.39
N GLY A 256 7.87 -8.88 11.09
CA GLY A 256 8.19 -7.56 11.60
C GLY A 256 9.38 -7.58 12.55
N LEU A 257 9.40 -8.51 13.52
CA LEU A 257 10.52 -8.63 14.46
C LEU A 257 11.82 -9.08 13.78
N VAL A 258 11.75 -10.00 12.81
CA VAL A 258 12.94 -10.43 12.05
C VAL A 258 13.49 -9.29 11.21
N MET A 259 12.62 -8.57 10.51
CA MET A 259 13.02 -7.49 9.60
C MET A 259 13.45 -6.22 10.35
N ALA A 260 12.92 -5.96 11.55
CA ALA A 260 13.36 -4.83 12.38
C ALA A 260 14.82 -4.99 12.87
N ASN A 261 15.38 -6.20 12.84
CA ASN A 261 16.78 -6.45 13.19
C ASN A 261 17.72 -6.44 11.97
N ARG A 262 17.23 -6.02 10.80
CA ARG A 262 18.00 -5.94 9.55
C ARG A 262 18.05 -4.51 9.04
N ASP A 263 19.23 -4.06 8.63
CA ASP A 263 19.42 -2.71 8.05
C ASP A 263 18.62 -2.51 6.75
N ASP A 264 18.41 -3.59 5.98
CA ASP A 264 17.66 -3.61 4.72
C ASP A 264 16.21 -4.12 4.84
N GLY A 265 15.73 -4.41 6.07
CA GLY A 265 14.49 -5.15 6.32
C GLY A 265 13.25 -4.53 5.70
N ILE A 266 13.09 -3.21 5.81
CA ILE A 266 11.92 -2.51 5.25
C ILE A 266 11.99 -2.43 3.73
N ALA A 267 13.18 -2.21 3.17
CA ALA A 267 13.38 -2.23 1.72
C ALA A 267 13.03 -3.61 1.13
N LEU A 268 13.41 -4.69 1.82
CA LEU A 268 13.06 -6.06 1.44
C LEU A 268 11.55 -6.30 1.51
N LEU A 269 10.88 -5.90 2.60
CA LEU A 269 9.42 -6.04 2.73
C LEU A 269 8.67 -5.25 1.65
N SER A 270 9.04 -3.99 1.44
CA SER A 270 8.44 -3.14 0.40
C SER A 270 8.61 -3.73 -0.99
N SER A 271 9.80 -4.27 -1.26
CA SER A 271 10.12 -4.93 -2.52
C SER A 271 9.30 -6.22 -2.72
N LEU A 272 9.12 -7.02 -1.67
CA LEU A 272 8.30 -8.23 -1.72
C LEU A 272 6.82 -7.89 -1.96
N ILE A 273 6.30 -6.87 -1.29
CA ILE A 273 4.93 -6.38 -1.47
C ILE A 273 4.72 -5.94 -2.93
N ASN A 274 5.62 -5.10 -3.46
CA ASN A 274 5.54 -4.62 -4.84
C ASN A 274 5.57 -5.78 -5.85
N PHE A 275 6.48 -6.73 -5.69
CA PHE A 275 6.57 -7.88 -6.57
C PHE A 275 5.32 -8.75 -6.53
N GLY A 276 4.76 -8.98 -5.33
CA GLY A 276 3.51 -9.70 -5.14
C GLY A 276 2.33 -9.01 -5.85
N ALA A 277 2.20 -7.69 -5.67
CA ALA A 277 1.18 -6.89 -6.32
C ALA A 277 1.29 -6.89 -7.85
N ILE A 278 2.49 -6.66 -8.38
CA ILE A 278 2.76 -6.72 -9.83
C ILE A 278 2.33 -8.08 -10.39
N THR A 279 2.74 -9.16 -9.75
CA THR A 279 2.38 -10.51 -10.17
C THR A 279 0.87 -10.72 -10.17
N GLY A 280 0.19 -10.33 -9.08
CA GLY A 280 -1.26 -10.44 -8.96
C GLY A 280 -1.99 -9.66 -10.04
N PHE A 281 -1.58 -8.43 -10.32
CA PHE A 281 -2.19 -7.60 -11.35
C PHE A 281 -1.90 -8.09 -12.77
N VAL A 282 -0.71 -8.62 -13.05
CA VAL A 282 -0.40 -9.25 -14.36
C VAL A 282 -1.31 -10.46 -14.59
N VAL A 283 -1.47 -11.32 -13.59
CA VAL A 283 -2.40 -12.47 -13.66
C VAL A 283 -3.84 -11.99 -13.84
N LEU A 284 -4.27 -10.95 -13.13
CA LEU A 284 -5.61 -10.36 -13.27
C LEU A 284 -5.85 -9.84 -14.69
N HIS A 285 -4.94 -9.05 -15.24
CA HIS A 285 -5.03 -8.53 -16.60
C HIS A 285 -5.07 -9.65 -17.65
N THR A 286 -4.24 -10.68 -17.46
CA THR A 286 -4.25 -11.87 -18.31
C THR A 286 -5.59 -12.61 -18.23
N ALA A 287 -6.15 -12.74 -17.03
CA ALA A 287 -7.47 -13.35 -16.83
C ALA A 287 -8.60 -12.55 -17.50
N VAL A 288 -8.54 -11.21 -17.46
CA VAL A 288 -9.49 -10.33 -18.17
C VAL A 288 -9.43 -10.56 -19.67
N ILE A 289 -8.23 -10.59 -20.25
CA ILE A 289 -8.07 -10.86 -21.70
C ILE A 289 -8.62 -12.24 -22.05
N TRP A 290 -8.23 -13.26 -21.28
CA TRP A 290 -8.70 -14.63 -21.52
C TRP A 290 -10.22 -14.74 -21.43
N HIS A 291 -10.82 -14.21 -20.38
CA HIS A 291 -12.26 -14.32 -20.14
C HIS A 291 -13.07 -13.56 -21.20
N PHE A 292 -12.78 -12.28 -21.42
CA PHE A 292 -13.60 -11.46 -22.29
C PHE A 292 -13.26 -11.59 -23.78
N VAL A 293 -11.99 -11.65 -24.14
CA VAL A 293 -11.58 -11.67 -25.55
C VAL A 293 -11.61 -13.09 -26.11
N ILE A 294 -10.98 -14.05 -25.40
CA ILE A 294 -10.83 -15.42 -25.92
C ILE A 294 -12.12 -16.21 -25.73
N ARG A 295 -12.65 -16.24 -24.48
CA ARG A 295 -13.79 -17.11 -24.14
C ARG A 295 -15.12 -16.49 -24.59
N HIS A 296 -15.36 -15.20 -24.36
CA HIS A 296 -16.63 -14.51 -24.69
C HIS A 296 -16.58 -13.71 -26.00
N ARG A 297 -15.47 -13.69 -26.71
CA ARG A 297 -15.28 -12.99 -28.00
C ARG A 297 -15.83 -11.57 -28.00
N SER A 298 -15.56 -10.83 -26.91
CA SER A 298 -16.04 -9.46 -26.75
C SER A 298 -15.48 -8.53 -27.81
N ARG A 299 -16.33 -7.71 -28.39
CA ARG A 299 -15.96 -6.70 -29.39
C ARG A 299 -15.43 -5.40 -28.77
N ARG A 300 -15.45 -5.26 -27.44
CA ARG A 300 -14.90 -4.08 -26.73
C ARG A 300 -13.39 -4.21 -26.56
N LEU A 301 -12.66 -4.19 -27.68
CA LEU A 301 -11.21 -4.45 -27.68
C LEU A 301 -10.42 -3.43 -26.87
N VAL A 302 -10.86 -2.17 -26.80
CA VAL A 302 -10.14 -1.16 -26.00
C VAL A 302 -10.14 -1.55 -24.52
N THR A 303 -11.29 -1.85 -23.93
CA THR A 303 -11.41 -2.14 -22.49
C THR A 303 -10.97 -3.54 -22.11
N HIS A 304 -11.10 -4.52 -23.01
CA HIS A 304 -10.85 -5.92 -22.68
C HIS A 304 -9.53 -6.47 -23.22
N LEU A 305 -8.85 -5.74 -24.13
CA LEU A 305 -7.56 -6.13 -24.67
C LEU A 305 -6.51 -5.02 -24.50
N LEU A 306 -6.76 -3.81 -25.05
CA LEU A 306 -5.74 -2.77 -25.09
C LEU A 306 -5.35 -2.28 -23.69
N VAL A 307 -6.34 -1.94 -22.86
CA VAL A 307 -6.10 -1.48 -21.48
C VAL A 307 -5.39 -2.53 -20.62
N PRO A 308 -5.85 -3.81 -20.58
CA PRO A 308 -5.11 -4.86 -19.86
C PRO A 308 -3.71 -5.12 -20.41
N LEU A 309 -3.53 -5.07 -21.73
CA LEU A 309 -2.22 -5.29 -22.35
C LEU A 309 -1.23 -4.17 -21.99
N LEU A 310 -1.67 -2.91 -22.04
CA LEU A 310 -0.87 -1.77 -21.59
C LEU A 310 -0.53 -1.90 -20.10
N GLY A 311 -1.49 -2.34 -19.26
CA GLY A 311 -1.26 -2.63 -17.86
C GLY A 311 -0.16 -3.68 -17.67
N ILE A 312 -0.22 -4.80 -18.39
CA ILE A 312 0.82 -5.85 -18.33
C ILE A 312 2.19 -5.30 -18.71
N VAL A 313 2.27 -4.55 -19.82
CA VAL A 313 3.54 -3.97 -20.30
C VAL A 313 4.15 -3.02 -19.26
N LEU A 314 3.34 -2.12 -18.70
CA LEU A 314 3.79 -1.18 -17.67
C LEU A 314 4.25 -1.92 -16.41
N LEU A 315 3.47 -2.91 -15.93
CA LEU A 315 3.80 -3.70 -14.75
C LEU A 315 5.10 -4.50 -14.94
N ILE A 316 5.31 -5.10 -16.12
CA ILE A 316 6.54 -5.81 -16.43
C ILE A 316 7.71 -4.83 -16.50
N ALA A 317 7.54 -3.65 -17.11
CA ALA A 317 8.59 -2.63 -17.16
C ALA A 317 9.01 -2.20 -15.75
N VAL A 318 8.06 -2.00 -14.84
CA VAL A 318 8.35 -1.71 -13.43
C VAL A 318 9.07 -2.87 -12.75
N ALA A 319 8.62 -4.13 -12.98
CA ALA A 319 9.25 -5.32 -12.40
C ALA A 319 10.71 -5.50 -12.83
N ILE A 320 11.02 -5.24 -14.09
CA ILE A 320 12.39 -5.33 -14.64
C ILE A 320 13.31 -4.27 -14.03
N ASN A 321 12.77 -3.08 -13.75
CA ASN A 321 13.51 -1.98 -13.12
C ASN A 321 13.52 -2.05 -11.59
N ALA A 322 12.87 -3.05 -10.98
CA ALA A 322 12.89 -3.25 -9.53
C ALA A 322 14.26 -3.79 -9.06
N ASN A 323 14.54 -3.61 -7.77
CA ASN A 323 15.75 -4.11 -7.14
C ASN A 323 15.91 -5.65 -7.35
N ILE A 324 17.12 -6.11 -7.65
CA ILE A 324 17.45 -7.53 -7.91
C ILE A 324 17.11 -8.42 -6.71
N ALA A 325 17.29 -7.94 -5.47
CA ALA A 325 16.91 -8.67 -4.27
C ALA A 325 15.41 -8.92 -4.21
N ALA A 326 14.60 -7.93 -4.62
CA ALA A 326 13.14 -8.04 -4.74
C ALA A 326 12.74 -9.09 -5.77
N GLN A 327 13.39 -9.08 -6.94
CA GLN A 327 13.12 -10.03 -8.01
C GLN A 327 13.42 -11.47 -7.55
N ARG A 328 14.56 -11.69 -6.92
CA ARG A 328 14.97 -13.03 -6.40
C ARG A 328 14.00 -13.54 -5.34
N LEU A 329 13.64 -12.70 -4.37
CA LEU A 329 12.73 -13.07 -3.30
C LEU A 329 11.32 -13.33 -3.85
N GLY A 330 10.85 -12.49 -4.76
CA GLY A 330 9.56 -12.63 -5.42
C GLY A 330 9.48 -13.90 -6.27
N LEU A 331 10.50 -14.21 -7.06
CA LEU A 331 10.56 -15.45 -7.85
C LEU A 331 10.61 -16.70 -6.96
N ALA A 332 11.32 -16.66 -5.83
CA ALA A 332 11.31 -17.73 -4.84
C ALA A 332 9.91 -17.96 -4.27
N TRP A 333 9.18 -16.86 -3.96
CA TRP A 333 7.80 -16.92 -3.48
C TRP A 333 6.83 -17.49 -4.53
N LEU A 334 6.98 -17.08 -5.80
CA LEU A 334 6.20 -17.65 -6.91
C LEU A 334 6.48 -19.13 -7.09
N GLY A 335 7.75 -19.54 -7.00
CA GLY A 335 8.15 -20.94 -7.05
C GLY A 335 7.51 -21.78 -5.93
N LEU A 336 7.46 -21.23 -4.71
CA LEU A 336 6.76 -21.84 -3.59
C LEU A 336 5.26 -22.01 -3.88
N GLY A 337 4.61 -20.93 -4.37
CA GLY A 337 3.19 -20.97 -4.76
C GLY A 337 2.89 -21.99 -5.86
N ALA A 338 3.72 -22.03 -6.89
CA ALA A 338 3.61 -23.03 -7.95
C ALA A 338 3.78 -24.46 -7.42
N GLY A 339 4.75 -24.68 -6.51
CA GLY A 339 4.94 -25.96 -5.84
C GLY A 339 3.70 -26.41 -5.06
N VAL A 340 3.08 -25.50 -4.29
CA VAL A 340 1.80 -25.77 -3.58
C VAL A 340 0.71 -26.16 -4.57
N LEU A 341 0.56 -25.45 -5.70
CA LEU A 341 -0.41 -25.79 -6.72
C LEU A 341 -0.16 -27.19 -7.30
N VAL A 342 1.08 -27.51 -7.65
CA VAL A 342 1.44 -28.85 -8.17
C VAL A 342 1.04 -29.94 -7.17
N VAL A 343 1.36 -29.77 -5.89
CA VAL A 343 0.99 -30.71 -4.82
C VAL A 343 -0.54 -30.84 -4.70
N LEU A 344 -1.29 -29.75 -4.75
CA LEU A 344 -2.75 -29.80 -4.70
C LEU A 344 -3.34 -30.57 -5.88
N TYR A 345 -2.84 -30.32 -7.09
CA TYR A 345 -3.30 -31.05 -8.28
C TYR A 345 -2.89 -32.52 -8.26
N ALA A 346 -1.67 -32.85 -7.84
CA ALA A 346 -1.18 -34.21 -7.73
C ALA A 346 -1.92 -35.03 -6.66
N THR A 347 -2.37 -34.39 -5.58
CA THR A 347 -3.15 -35.04 -4.52
C THR A 347 -4.65 -35.12 -4.81
N GLY A 348 -5.09 -34.72 -6.02
CA GLY A 348 -6.51 -34.75 -6.41
C GLY A 348 -7.39 -33.69 -5.73
N ARG A 349 -6.79 -32.81 -4.94
CA ARG A 349 -7.48 -31.68 -4.28
C ARG A 349 -7.61 -30.51 -5.24
N ARG A 350 -8.33 -30.68 -6.34
CA ARG A 350 -8.56 -29.61 -7.31
C ARG A 350 -9.32 -28.46 -6.63
N PRO A 351 -8.86 -27.21 -6.74
CA PRO A 351 -9.61 -26.06 -6.27
C PRO A 351 -11.00 -26.05 -6.92
N SER A 352 -12.06 -26.15 -6.14
CA SER A 352 -13.41 -26.00 -6.67
C SER A 352 -13.85 -24.57 -6.44
N LEU A 353 -14.22 -23.87 -7.50
CA LEU A 353 -14.88 -22.54 -7.43
C LEU A 353 -16.34 -22.74 -7.02
N ALA A 354 -16.58 -23.30 -5.85
CA ALA A 354 -17.91 -23.69 -5.37
C ALA A 354 -18.88 -22.51 -5.15
N GLY A 355 -18.39 -21.26 -5.22
CA GLY A 355 -19.21 -20.04 -5.07
C GLY A 355 -19.65 -19.38 -6.37
N MET A 356 -19.12 -19.77 -7.53
CA MET A 356 -19.44 -19.11 -8.82
C MET A 356 -20.34 -19.92 -9.75
N GLY A 357 -20.83 -21.08 -9.31
CA GLY A 357 -21.69 -21.99 -10.11
C GLY A 357 -23.17 -21.68 -10.09
N GLY A 358 -23.62 -20.58 -9.49
CA GLY A 358 -25.04 -20.31 -9.25
C GLY A 358 -25.65 -19.09 -9.94
N GLN A 359 -24.96 -18.46 -10.89
CA GLN A 359 -25.54 -17.36 -11.71
C GLN A 359 -24.95 -17.45 -13.12
N ALA A 360 -25.46 -18.37 -13.91
CA ALA A 360 -25.43 -18.37 -15.36
C ALA A 360 -26.82 -18.09 -15.90
#